data_55bd383eac5dac6c167c56e513e0652f
#
_entry.id   55bd383eac5dac6c167c56e513e0652f
#
_cell.length_a   1.000
_cell.length_b   1.000
_cell.length_c   1.000
_cell.angle_alpha   90.00
_cell.angle_beta   90.00
_cell.angle_gamma   90.00
#
_symmetry.space_group_name_H-M   'P 1'
#
loop_
_entity.id
_entity.type
_entity.pdbx_description
1 polymer ?
#
loop_
_entity_poly.entity_id
_entity_poly.type
_entity_poly.pdbx_seq_one_letter_code
_entity_poly.pdbx_strand_id
1 'polypeptide(L)'
;MSTVTVFLRGDQIGTYDSLSSGGNANGVQVTLSGVQTLGGPEDVFRVVVNQVGGGQGNFNNGQRVEVFDADDNVVLSALNPQHDQFQGRASSATHQIFTNQKVVFMVDGVSPDANGQVQFGPGANPPRSEQLPFEAFPSVVPCFLAATRLATPDGPRAVETLRPGDLVTTLDDGPQPLVWVGRRRVVGRGSFAPVGFAPQTLGNRRWLMLSPQHRVLLSGPRVELAFAVPEVLAPAVALVDGRRVRRMPMGVADYVNVMCAHHHILIAEGGAACESFLPGRYILGADAEAAAEILALFPEMAEASGRGFVPAARRLLSVGEARGLLQMTAGRPPFARIDAGAEEGRREAAVVT
;
A
#
# COMPACT_ATOMS: atom_id res chain seq x y z
N MET A 1 18.97 -13.02 -21.68
CA MET A 1 18.23 -11.84 -21.18
C MET A 1 17.37 -12.36 -20.04
N SER A 2 17.49 -11.81 -18.87
CA SER A 2 16.59 -12.15 -17.75
C SER A 2 15.39 -11.20 -17.78
N THR A 3 14.21 -11.75 -17.57
CA THR A 3 12.98 -10.99 -17.44
C THR A 3 12.58 -10.95 -15.96
N VAL A 4 12.24 -9.79 -15.45
CA VAL A 4 11.72 -9.62 -14.09
C VAL A 4 10.31 -9.09 -14.21
N THR A 5 9.41 -9.61 -13.39
CA THR A 5 8.04 -9.13 -13.29
C THR A 5 7.86 -8.44 -11.94
N VAL A 6 7.33 -7.22 -11.99
CA VAL A 6 6.97 -6.41 -10.82
C VAL A 6 5.50 -6.05 -10.95
N PHE A 7 4.79 -6.00 -9.85
CA PHE A 7 3.39 -5.57 -9.84
C PHE A 7 3.27 -4.20 -9.18
N LEU A 8 2.60 -3.29 -9.87
CA LEU A 8 2.41 -1.91 -9.45
C LEU A 8 0.92 -1.59 -9.40
N ARG A 9 0.55 -0.76 -8.45
CA ARG A 9 -0.81 -0.23 -8.44
C ARG A 9 -0.97 0.83 -9.54
N GLY A 10 -2.19 1.05 -9.98
CA GLY A 10 -2.49 2.07 -10.99
C GLY A 10 -2.07 3.47 -10.57
N ASP A 11 -2.19 3.79 -9.27
CA ASP A 11 -1.71 5.06 -8.71
C ASP A 11 -0.18 5.19 -8.60
N GLN A 12 0.58 4.11 -8.83
CA GLN A 12 2.05 4.13 -8.87
C GLN A 12 2.61 4.35 -10.28
N ILE A 13 1.74 4.36 -11.28
CA ILE A 13 2.12 4.55 -12.69
C ILE A 13 1.44 5.83 -13.18
N GLY A 14 2.23 6.83 -13.53
CA GLY A 14 1.75 8.10 -14.08
C GLY A 14 2.23 8.33 -15.50
N THR A 15 1.35 8.83 -16.35
CA THR A 15 1.72 9.45 -17.62
C THR A 15 1.72 10.98 -17.46
N TYR A 16 2.49 11.70 -18.26
CA TYR A 16 2.53 13.16 -18.22
C TYR A 16 2.78 13.76 -19.59
N ASP A 17 2.28 14.98 -19.81
CA ASP A 17 2.41 15.69 -21.10
C ASP A 17 3.75 16.39 -21.22
N SER A 18 4.19 17.04 -20.14
CA SER A 18 5.44 17.78 -20.14
C SER A 18 6.16 17.70 -18.79
N LEU A 19 7.47 17.88 -18.88
CA LEU A 19 8.36 17.94 -17.74
C LEU A 19 9.16 19.23 -17.84
N SER A 20 9.16 20.01 -16.77
CA SER A 20 10.01 21.19 -16.61
C SER A 20 10.90 21.03 -15.39
N SER A 21 12.11 21.54 -15.48
CA SER A 21 13.05 21.55 -14.34
C SER A 21 13.60 22.95 -14.15
N GLY A 22 13.55 23.43 -12.90
CA GLY A 22 14.15 24.70 -12.48
C GLY A 22 15.07 24.47 -11.30
N GLY A 23 16.19 25.21 -11.20
CA GLY A 23 17.13 25.10 -10.12
C GLY A 23 17.35 26.42 -9.39
N ASN A 24 17.52 26.34 -8.07
CA ASN A 24 18.02 27.45 -7.24
C ASN A 24 19.14 26.92 -6.32
N ALA A 25 19.64 27.79 -5.44
CA ALA A 25 20.71 27.41 -4.48
C ALA A 25 20.38 26.20 -3.58
N ASN A 26 19.10 25.82 -3.49
CA ASN A 26 18.61 24.72 -2.64
C ASN A 26 18.35 23.41 -3.41
N GLY A 27 18.64 23.36 -4.71
CA GLY A 27 18.46 22.17 -5.54
C GLY A 27 17.56 22.37 -6.78
N VAL A 28 17.26 21.28 -7.47
CA VAL A 28 16.39 21.29 -8.65
C VAL A 28 14.97 20.91 -8.24
N GLN A 29 14.01 21.72 -8.65
CA GLN A 29 12.61 21.38 -8.64
C GLN A 29 12.22 20.84 -10.02
N VAL A 30 11.55 19.71 -10.05
CA VAL A 30 10.98 19.10 -11.25
C VAL A 30 9.46 19.19 -11.17
N THR A 31 8.82 19.66 -12.22
CA THR A 31 7.36 19.73 -12.33
C THR A 31 6.92 18.91 -13.54
N LEU A 32 6.04 17.94 -13.31
CA LEU A 32 5.28 17.25 -14.34
C LEU A 32 3.94 17.94 -14.50
N SER A 33 3.48 18.11 -15.74
CA SER A 33 2.18 18.69 -16.06
C SER A 33 1.37 17.77 -16.96
N GLY A 34 0.03 17.83 -16.84
CA GLY A 34 -0.88 16.92 -17.54
C GLY A 34 -0.76 15.49 -17.01
N VAL A 35 -0.53 15.35 -15.71
CA VAL A 35 -0.31 14.05 -15.08
C VAL A 35 -1.62 13.30 -14.92
N GLN A 36 -1.63 12.05 -15.40
CA GLN A 36 -2.73 11.12 -15.22
C GLN A 36 -2.19 9.80 -14.66
N THR A 37 -2.87 9.22 -13.68
CA THR A 37 -2.57 7.87 -13.20
C THR A 37 -3.17 6.83 -14.13
N LEU A 38 -2.55 5.67 -14.22
CA LEU A 38 -3.07 4.57 -15.04
C LEU A 38 -4.34 3.95 -14.45
N GLY A 39 -4.51 4.11 -13.14
CA GLY A 39 -5.67 3.63 -12.38
C GLY A 39 -5.60 4.09 -10.93
N GLY A 40 -6.48 3.53 -10.09
CA GLY A 40 -6.54 3.75 -8.65
C GLY A 40 -5.59 2.82 -7.85
N PRO A 41 -5.60 2.92 -6.52
CA PRO A 41 -4.79 2.06 -5.66
C PRO A 41 -5.29 0.60 -5.62
N GLU A 42 -6.48 0.32 -6.12
CA GLU A 42 -7.08 -1.01 -6.29
C GLU A 42 -6.73 -1.67 -7.62
N ASP A 43 -6.40 -0.87 -8.64
CA ASP A 43 -6.00 -1.39 -9.95
C ASP A 43 -4.56 -1.87 -9.89
N VAL A 44 -4.31 -3.06 -10.40
CA VAL A 44 -2.97 -3.66 -10.40
C VAL A 44 -2.52 -3.95 -11.82
N PHE A 45 -1.31 -3.53 -12.12
CA PHE A 45 -0.66 -3.70 -13.41
C PHE A 45 0.54 -4.61 -13.27
N ARG A 46 0.67 -5.54 -14.20
CA ARG A 46 1.85 -6.38 -14.33
C ARG A 46 2.89 -5.66 -15.17
N VAL A 47 4.02 -5.34 -14.56
CA VAL A 47 5.14 -4.62 -15.19
C VAL A 47 6.25 -5.61 -15.49
N VAL A 48 6.50 -5.85 -16.75
CA VAL A 48 7.53 -6.78 -17.24
C VAL A 48 8.76 -5.99 -17.65
N VAL A 49 9.87 -6.26 -16.99
CA VAL A 49 11.16 -5.60 -17.23
C VAL A 49 12.09 -6.59 -17.91
N ASN A 50 12.38 -6.35 -19.17
CA ASN A 50 13.36 -7.09 -19.92
C ASN A 50 14.75 -6.48 -19.69
N GLN A 51 15.60 -7.20 -18.98
CA GLN A 51 16.92 -6.71 -18.60
C GLN A 51 17.92 -6.87 -19.75
N VAL A 52 18.58 -5.76 -20.06
CA VAL A 52 19.68 -5.72 -21.01
C VAL A 52 20.93 -5.26 -20.25
N GLY A 53 21.87 -6.20 -19.99
CA GLY A 53 23.10 -5.88 -19.25
C GLY A 53 22.97 -5.98 -17.72
N GLY A 54 24.07 -5.83 -16.99
CA GLY A 54 24.28 -6.25 -15.60
C GLY A 54 23.55 -5.54 -14.46
N GLY A 55 22.42 -4.89 -14.69
CA GLY A 55 21.63 -4.22 -13.64
C GLY A 55 20.54 -5.15 -13.06
N GLN A 56 20.94 -6.14 -12.26
CA GLN A 56 19.97 -7.03 -11.64
C GLN A 56 19.33 -6.35 -10.42
N GLY A 57 17.99 -6.38 -10.34
CA GLY A 57 17.25 -5.93 -9.16
C GLY A 57 16.75 -4.48 -9.19
N ASN A 58 17.09 -3.69 -10.21
CA ASN A 58 16.73 -2.27 -10.29
C ASN A 58 16.17 -1.90 -11.67
N PHE A 59 15.33 -0.85 -11.73
CA PHE A 59 15.07 -0.15 -12.97
C PHE A 59 16.35 0.57 -13.44
N ASN A 60 16.70 0.41 -14.71
CA ASN A 60 17.96 0.91 -15.24
C ASN A 60 17.85 1.32 -16.71
N ASN A 61 18.75 2.18 -17.16
CA ASN A 61 18.89 2.56 -18.56
C ASN A 61 19.10 1.33 -19.47
N GLY A 62 18.51 1.36 -20.65
CA GLY A 62 18.63 0.30 -21.64
C GLY A 62 17.65 -0.87 -21.43
N GLN A 63 16.93 -0.94 -20.33
CA GLN A 63 15.86 -1.91 -20.15
C GLN A 63 14.66 -1.56 -21.04
N ARG A 64 13.88 -2.59 -21.38
CA ARG A 64 12.54 -2.41 -21.97
C ARG A 64 11.49 -2.85 -20.98
N VAL A 65 10.56 -1.95 -20.70
CA VAL A 65 9.48 -2.18 -19.77
C VAL A 65 8.15 -2.16 -20.51
N GLU A 66 7.32 -3.14 -20.21
CA GLU A 66 5.95 -3.26 -20.70
C GLU A 66 5.01 -3.33 -19.51
N VAL A 67 3.87 -2.68 -19.62
CA VAL A 67 2.84 -2.66 -18.59
C VAL A 67 1.59 -3.31 -19.14
N PHE A 68 1.04 -4.25 -18.41
CA PHE A 68 -0.14 -5.02 -18.76
C PHE A 68 -1.23 -4.73 -17.72
N ASP A 69 -2.46 -4.62 -18.19
CA ASP A 69 -3.64 -4.55 -17.31
C ASP A 69 -4.02 -5.93 -16.74
N ALA A 70 -5.14 -5.97 -16.05
CA ALA A 70 -5.66 -7.18 -15.44
C ALA A 70 -6.07 -8.26 -16.47
N ASP A 71 -6.36 -7.88 -17.70
CA ASP A 71 -6.76 -8.75 -18.79
C ASP A 71 -5.59 -9.16 -19.70
N ASP A 72 -4.34 -8.89 -19.25
CA ASP A 72 -3.10 -9.12 -19.99
C ASP A 72 -2.98 -8.32 -21.30
N ASN A 73 -3.76 -7.25 -21.47
CA ASN A 73 -3.55 -6.34 -22.57
C ASN A 73 -2.37 -5.42 -22.28
N VAL A 74 -1.56 -5.17 -23.30
CA VAL A 74 -0.47 -4.20 -23.20
C VAL A 74 -1.05 -2.79 -23.16
N VAL A 75 -0.94 -2.11 -22.02
CA VAL A 75 -1.39 -0.71 -21.85
C VAL A 75 -0.28 0.30 -22.08
N LEU A 76 0.96 -0.06 -21.77
CA LEU A 76 2.14 0.73 -22.07
C LEU A 76 3.27 -0.20 -22.54
N SER A 77 3.99 0.18 -23.58
CA SER A 77 5.05 -0.64 -24.17
C SER A 77 6.30 0.17 -24.50
N ALA A 78 7.40 -0.56 -24.67
CA ALA A 78 8.70 -0.02 -25.06
C ALA A 78 9.22 1.10 -24.15
N LEU A 79 8.81 1.13 -22.89
CA LEU A 79 9.28 2.11 -21.93
C LEU A 79 10.77 1.85 -21.63
N ASN A 80 11.55 2.93 -21.62
CA ASN A 80 12.97 2.87 -21.27
C ASN A 80 13.22 3.71 -20.02
N PRO A 81 13.48 3.10 -18.86
CA PRO A 81 13.81 3.81 -17.63
C PRO A 81 15.07 4.66 -17.78
N GLN A 82 15.08 5.81 -17.13
CA GLN A 82 16.17 6.80 -17.18
C GLN A 82 16.60 7.12 -15.74
N HIS A 83 17.50 6.32 -15.15
CA HIS A 83 17.91 6.50 -13.76
C HIS A 83 18.78 7.74 -13.53
N ASP A 84 19.43 8.23 -14.55
CA ASP A 84 20.36 9.38 -14.51
C ASP A 84 19.80 10.67 -15.12
N GLN A 85 18.50 10.69 -15.45
CA GLN A 85 17.87 11.84 -16.14
C GLN A 85 18.06 13.15 -15.38
N PHE A 86 18.19 13.13 -14.06
CA PHE A 86 18.39 14.30 -13.21
C PHE A 86 19.64 14.19 -12.34
N GLN A 87 20.73 13.69 -12.84
CA GLN A 87 22.00 13.43 -12.15
C GLN A 87 22.30 14.39 -10.99
N GLY A 88 22.16 13.92 -9.77
CA GLY A 88 22.49 14.64 -8.54
C GLY A 88 21.63 15.88 -8.25
N ARG A 89 20.47 16.03 -8.88
CA ARG A 89 19.67 17.25 -8.84
C ARG A 89 18.21 17.07 -8.42
N ALA A 90 17.67 15.84 -8.41
CA ALA A 90 16.32 15.60 -7.92
C ALA A 90 16.39 14.95 -6.54
N SER A 91 15.49 15.37 -5.65
CA SER A 91 15.39 14.83 -4.32
C SER A 91 15.01 13.36 -4.34
N SER A 92 15.54 12.61 -3.38
CA SER A 92 15.16 11.24 -3.05
C SER A 92 14.96 10.35 -4.29
N ALA A 93 16.03 10.05 -5.00
CA ALA A 93 16.07 9.18 -6.17
C ALA A 93 15.58 7.75 -5.94
N THR A 94 15.21 7.40 -4.71
CA THR A 94 14.74 6.08 -4.31
C THR A 94 13.23 5.88 -4.46
N HIS A 95 12.48 6.92 -4.82
CA HIS A 95 11.01 6.86 -4.81
C HIS A 95 10.37 6.96 -6.18
N GLN A 96 11.11 7.41 -7.21
CA GLN A 96 10.57 7.56 -8.57
C GLN A 96 11.61 7.22 -9.63
N ILE A 97 11.13 6.75 -10.78
CA ILE A 97 11.92 6.62 -12.00
C ILE A 97 11.11 7.11 -13.20
N PHE A 98 11.75 7.91 -14.03
CA PHE A 98 11.19 8.43 -15.27
C PHE A 98 11.52 7.51 -16.42
N THR A 99 10.71 7.56 -17.47
CA THR A 99 10.99 6.91 -18.74
C THR A 99 11.06 7.96 -19.85
N ASN A 100 11.73 7.63 -20.94
CA ASN A 100 11.79 8.50 -22.12
C ASN A 100 10.45 8.60 -22.87
N GLN A 101 9.45 7.77 -22.51
CA GLN A 101 8.09 7.81 -23.09
C GLN A 101 7.10 8.59 -22.21
N LYS A 102 7.58 9.51 -21.38
CA LYS A 102 6.74 10.34 -20.49
C LYS A 102 5.88 9.52 -19.52
N VAL A 103 6.44 8.45 -19.00
CA VAL A 103 5.87 7.66 -17.93
C VAL A 103 6.77 7.75 -16.70
N VAL A 104 6.17 7.85 -15.53
CA VAL A 104 6.86 7.83 -14.25
C VAL A 104 6.32 6.69 -13.40
N PHE A 105 7.22 5.93 -12.78
CA PHE A 105 6.89 4.97 -11.73
C PHE A 105 7.25 5.59 -10.38
N MET A 106 6.32 5.54 -9.42
CA MET A 106 6.49 6.14 -8.10
C MET A 106 6.11 5.16 -6.99
N VAL A 107 7.03 4.93 -6.07
CA VAL A 107 6.81 4.01 -4.93
C VAL A 107 5.63 4.45 -4.06
N ASP A 108 5.56 5.75 -3.77
CA ASP A 108 4.54 6.32 -2.89
C ASP A 108 3.22 6.66 -3.60
N GLY A 109 3.14 6.40 -4.89
CA GLY A 109 2.01 6.77 -5.74
C GLY A 109 2.13 8.18 -6.34
N VAL A 110 1.52 8.34 -7.50
CA VAL A 110 1.43 9.60 -8.25
C VAL A 110 0.18 10.34 -7.76
N SER A 111 0.35 11.56 -7.27
CA SER A 111 -0.75 12.36 -6.72
C SER A 111 -0.73 13.74 -7.36
N PRO A 112 -1.41 13.91 -8.50
CA PRO A 112 -1.54 15.22 -9.13
C PRO A 112 -2.33 16.19 -8.25
N ASP A 113 -1.95 17.46 -8.28
CA ASP A 113 -2.74 18.55 -7.71
C ASP A 113 -4.00 18.84 -8.56
N ALA A 114 -4.79 19.85 -8.14
CA ALA A 114 -6.00 20.27 -8.85
C ALA A 114 -5.74 20.74 -10.29
N ASN A 115 -4.50 21.07 -10.64
CA ASN A 115 -4.08 21.49 -11.98
C ASN A 115 -3.47 20.34 -12.80
N GLY A 116 -3.52 19.11 -12.29
CA GLY A 116 -2.88 17.96 -12.93
C GLY A 116 -1.36 18.01 -12.89
N GLN A 117 -0.77 18.64 -11.87
CA GLN A 117 0.67 18.76 -11.72
C GLN A 117 1.20 17.90 -10.55
N VAL A 118 2.38 17.34 -10.75
CA VAL A 118 3.17 16.71 -9.69
C VAL A 118 4.51 17.42 -9.59
N GLN A 119 4.85 17.86 -8.38
CA GLN A 119 6.10 18.55 -8.12
C GLN A 119 7.00 17.70 -7.23
N PHE A 120 8.26 17.61 -7.65
CA PHE A 120 9.34 17.04 -6.85
C PHE A 120 10.20 18.20 -6.37
N GLY A 121 10.15 18.44 -5.05
CA GLY A 121 10.77 19.61 -4.44
C GLY A 121 12.29 19.54 -4.37
N PRO A 122 12.95 20.64 -3.99
CA PRO A 122 14.38 20.63 -3.76
C PRO A 122 14.70 19.72 -2.61
N GLY A 123 15.41 18.65 -2.86
CA GLY A 123 15.86 17.69 -1.88
C GLY A 123 17.35 17.46 -1.95
N ALA A 124 17.89 16.79 -0.95
CA ALA A 124 19.30 16.42 -0.92
C ALA A 124 19.71 15.72 -2.22
N ASN A 125 20.87 16.05 -2.74
CA ASN A 125 21.45 15.38 -3.91
C ASN A 125 21.54 13.87 -3.62
N PRO A 126 20.82 13.01 -4.36
CA PRO A 126 21.02 11.58 -4.22
C PRO A 126 22.41 11.22 -4.75
N PRO A 127 23.03 10.15 -4.24
CA PRO A 127 24.24 9.60 -4.85
C PRO A 127 23.99 9.34 -6.35
N ARG A 128 24.97 9.62 -7.18
CA ARG A 128 24.89 9.55 -8.65
C ARG A 128 24.59 8.16 -9.23
N SER A 129 24.53 7.12 -8.39
CA SER A 129 24.38 5.71 -8.76
C SER A 129 23.11 5.08 -8.22
N GLU A 130 22.19 5.82 -7.59
CA GLU A 130 20.95 5.24 -7.10
C GLU A 130 20.00 4.92 -8.25
N GLN A 131 19.74 3.64 -8.39
CA GLN A 131 18.71 3.09 -9.27
C GLN A 131 17.51 2.75 -8.41
N LEU A 132 16.29 2.93 -8.93
CA LEU A 132 15.09 2.52 -8.22
C LEU A 132 15.02 0.99 -8.17
N PRO A 133 15.24 0.34 -7.03
CA PRO A 133 15.21 -1.11 -6.95
C PRO A 133 13.77 -1.62 -7.11
N PHE A 134 13.60 -2.80 -7.73
CA PHE A 134 12.28 -3.43 -7.85
C PHE A 134 11.66 -3.70 -6.48
N GLU A 135 12.48 -3.99 -5.50
CA GLU A 135 12.09 -4.17 -4.11
C GLU A 135 11.62 -2.87 -3.42
N ALA A 136 11.89 -1.70 -4.00
CA ALA A 136 11.32 -0.44 -3.52
C ALA A 136 9.82 -0.35 -3.78
N PHE A 137 9.30 -1.08 -4.78
CA PHE A 137 7.88 -1.37 -4.88
C PHE A 137 7.59 -2.59 -4.00
N PRO A 138 7.32 -2.39 -2.70
CA PRO A 138 7.08 -3.52 -1.82
C PRO A 138 5.92 -4.31 -2.40
N SER A 139 6.04 -5.63 -2.34
CA SER A 139 4.86 -6.47 -2.56
C SER A 139 3.76 -5.89 -1.69
N VAL A 140 2.69 -5.43 -2.29
CA VAL A 140 1.69 -4.52 -1.73
C VAL A 140 0.79 -5.26 -0.73
N VAL A 141 1.35 -6.19 -0.02
CA VAL A 141 0.63 -7.09 0.88
C VAL A 141 0.45 -6.39 2.21
N PRO A 142 -0.79 -6.08 2.62
CA PRO A 142 -1.08 -5.58 3.94
C PRO A 142 -0.75 -6.65 4.98
N CYS A 143 0.23 -6.37 5.84
CA CYS A 143 0.69 -7.31 6.86
C CYS A 143 0.62 -6.68 8.24
N PHE A 144 0.26 -7.50 9.22
CA PHE A 144 0.56 -7.24 10.62
C PHE A 144 2.00 -7.67 10.93
N LEU A 145 2.69 -6.96 11.82
CA LEU A 145 3.93 -7.50 12.39
C LEU A 145 3.59 -8.61 13.39
N ALA A 146 4.39 -9.66 13.45
CA ALA A 146 4.27 -10.70 14.46
C ALA A 146 4.19 -10.11 15.88
N ALA A 147 3.50 -10.78 16.79
CA ALA A 147 3.07 -10.35 18.11
C ALA A 147 1.91 -9.31 18.13
N THR A 148 1.45 -8.83 16.97
CA THR A 148 0.20 -8.06 16.92
C THR A 148 -0.97 -8.95 17.32
N ARG A 149 -1.82 -8.47 18.24
CA ARG A 149 -3.00 -9.23 18.70
C ARG A 149 -4.23 -8.81 17.94
N LEU A 150 -4.89 -9.77 17.31
CA LEU A 150 -6.21 -9.61 16.71
C LEU A 150 -7.29 -10.05 17.67
N ALA A 151 -8.42 -9.37 17.66
CA ALA A 151 -9.59 -9.78 18.44
C ALA A 151 -10.15 -11.08 17.87
N THR A 152 -10.48 -12.01 18.74
CA THR A 152 -11.20 -13.25 18.44
C THR A 152 -12.32 -13.45 19.44
N PRO A 153 -13.30 -14.33 19.18
CA PRO A 153 -14.39 -14.61 20.16
C PRO A 153 -13.87 -15.06 21.52
N ASP A 154 -12.73 -15.76 21.54
CA ASP A 154 -12.12 -16.32 22.75
C ASP A 154 -11.08 -15.38 23.40
N GLY A 155 -11.04 -14.11 22.93
CA GLY A 155 -10.08 -13.11 23.38
C GLY A 155 -8.95 -12.86 22.38
N PRO A 156 -8.09 -11.85 22.65
CA PRO A 156 -7.08 -11.42 21.70
C PRO A 156 -5.97 -12.47 21.51
N ARG A 157 -5.71 -12.89 20.26
CA ARG A 157 -4.65 -13.86 19.89
C ARG A 157 -3.57 -13.18 19.03
N ALA A 158 -2.31 -13.60 19.23
CA ALA A 158 -1.20 -13.14 18.41
C ALA A 158 -1.35 -13.64 16.97
N VAL A 159 -1.18 -12.74 16.00
CA VAL A 159 -1.48 -13.01 14.58
C VAL A 159 -0.70 -14.19 14.01
N GLU A 160 0.55 -14.38 14.43
CA GLU A 160 1.40 -15.51 14.01
C GLU A 160 0.95 -16.87 14.53
N THR A 161 0.01 -16.89 15.49
CA THR A 161 -0.57 -18.14 16.04
C THR A 161 -1.86 -18.56 15.34
N LEU A 162 -2.42 -17.66 14.53
CA LEU A 162 -3.65 -17.92 13.81
C LEU A 162 -3.43 -18.89 12.64
N ARG A 163 -4.48 -19.63 12.30
CA ARG A 163 -4.51 -20.65 11.23
C ARG A 163 -5.78 -20.47 10.40
N PRO A 164 -5.83 -20.95 9.16
CA PRO A 164 -7.09 -21.10 8.43
C PRO A 164 -8.12 -21.86 9.26
N GLY A 165 -9.35 -21.35 9.29
CA GLY A 165 -10.45 -21.84 10.12
C GLY A 165 -10.60 -21.13 11.47
N ASP A 166 -9.58 -20.46 11.99
CA ASP A 166 -9.70 -19.65 13.21
C ASP A 166 -10.64 -18.45 12.97
N LEU A 167 -11.44 -18.11 13.96
CA LEU A 167 -12.34 -16.97 13.91
C LEU A 167 -11.63 -15.69 14.36
N VAL A 168 -11.78 -14.62 13.57
CA VAL A 168 -11.37 -13.26 13.94
C VAL A 168 -12.58 -12.34 14.02
N THR A 169 -12.61 -11.44 15.00
CA THR A 169 -13.71 -10.47 15.14
C THR A 169 -13.54 -9.36 14.12
N THR A 170 -14.57 -9.14 13.32
CA THR A 170 -14.65 -8.04 12.36
C THR A 170 -15.51 -6.90 12.88
N LEU A 171 -15.34 -5.71 12.30
CA LEU A 171 -16.09 -4.53 12.70
C LEU A 171 -17.57 -4.62 12.31
N ASP A 172 -17.85 -5.14 11.11
CA ASP A 172 -19.18 -5.07 10.50
C ASP A 172 -19.98 -6.37 10.67
N ASP A 173 -19.30 -7.53 10.53
CA ASP A 173 -19.96 -8.82 10.34
C ASP A 173 -19.71 -9.83 11.48
N GLY A 174 -19.25 -9.34 12.64
CA GLY A 174 -18.95 -10.19 13.78
C GLY A 174 -17.76 -11.13 13.51
N PRO A 175 -17.73 -12.32 14.14
CA PRO A 175 -16.65 -13.29 13.92
C PRO A 175 -16.69 -13.90 12.51
N GLN A 176 -15.55 -13.86 11.81
CA GLN A 176 -15.39 -14.43 10.48
C GLN A 176 -14.22 -15.41 10.45
N PRO A 177 -14.33 -16.53 9.74
CA PRO A 177 -13.25 -17.51 9.63
C PRO A 177 -12.14 -16.97 8.71
N LEU A 178 -10.90 -17.22 9.10
CA LEU A 178 -9.76 -17.04 8.22
C LEU A 178 -9.75 -18.16 7.18
N VAL A 179 -9.61 -17.80 5.91
CA VAL A 179 -9.48 -18.76 4.81
C VAL A 179 -8.02 -18.97 4.43
N TRP A 180 -7.15 -18.00 4.73
CA TRP A 180 -5.72 -18.08 4.47
C TRP A 180 -4.92 -17.25 5.49
N VAL A 181 -3.71 -17.73 5.81
CA VAL A 181 -2.72 -17.04 6.65
C VAL A 181 -1.36 -17.21 6.02
N GLY A 182 -0.75 -16.10 5.61
CA GLY A 182 0.60 -16.08 5.04
C GLY A 182 1.62 -15.45 5.98
N ARG A 183 2.89 -15.84 5.86
CA ARG A 183 3.98 -15.30 6.68
C ARG A 183 5.21 -15.04 5.84
N ARG A 184 5.82 -13.87 6.03
CA ARG A 184 7.05 -13.49 5.33
C ARG A 184 8.02 -12.76 6.25
N ARG A 185 9.28 -13.15 6.21
CA ARG A 185 10.38 -12.44 6.89
C ARG A 185 11.18 -11.62 5.90
N VAL A 186 11.37 -10.35 6.20
CA VAL A 186 12.14 -9.42 5.38
C VAL A 186 13.06 -8.57 6.24
N VAL A 187 14.07 -7.95 5.63
CA VAL A 187 14.86 -6.91 6.30
C VAL A 187 13.96 -5.71 6.55
N GLY A 188 13.65 -5.40 7.80
CA GLY A 188 12.71 -4.34 8.20
C GLY A 188 13.30 -2.95 8.09
N ARG A 189 13.89 -2.59 6.95
CA ARG A 189 14.51 -1.27 6.69
C ARG A 189 14.00 -0.68 5.40
N GLY A 190 14.22 0.63 5.18
CA GLY A 190 13.78 1.33 3.99
C GLY A 190 12.28 1.21 3.76
N SER A 191 11.88 0.76 2.57
CA SER A 191 10.48 0.54 2.19
C SER A 191 9.78 -0.56 3.00
N PHE A 192 10.51 -1.52 3.55
CA PHE A 192 9.98 -2.60 4.40
C PHE A 192 10.00 -2.28 5.91
N ALA A 193 10.46 -1.08 6.31
CA ALA A 193 10.41 -0.69 7.71
C ALA A 193 8.96 -0.59 8.18
N PRO A 194 8.55 -1.32 9.24
CA PRO A 194 7.20 -1.23 9.77
C PRO A 194 6.81 0.20 10.14
N VAL A 195 5.54 0.50 10.05
CA VAL A 195 4.94 1.73 10.59
C VAL A 195 4.33 1.40 11.94
N GLY A 196 4.83 2.05 12.98
CA GLY A 196 4.36 1.88 14.35
C GLY A 196 3.40 3.00 14.75
N PHE A 197 2.25 2.62 15.29
CA PHE A 197 1.26 3.50 15.88
C PHE A 197 1.37 3.43 17.39
N ALA A 198 1.69 4.55 18.03
CA ALA A 198 1.76 4.63 19.48
C ALA A 198 0.40 4.29 20.14
N PRO A 199 0.39 3.82 21.41
CA PRO A 199 -0.86 3.57 22.13
C PRO A 199 -1.84 4.75 22.03
N GLN A 200 -3.14 4.47 21.94
CA GLN A 200 -4.23 5.41 21.80
C GLN A 200 -4.23 6.24 20.51
N THR A 201 -3.41 5.89 19.51
CA THR A 201 -3.40 6.60 18.22
C THR A 201 -4.62 6.21 17.38
N LEU A 202 -4.91 4.92 17.30
CA LEU A 202 -6.06 4.32 16.60
C LEU A 202 -7.06 3.66 17.57
N GLY A 203 -7.07 4.04 18.84
CA GLY A 203 -7.77 3.27 19.88
C GLY A 203 -7.00 2.04 20.37
N ASN A 204 -5.86 1.74 19.79
CA ASN A 204 -4.99 0.64 20.19
C ASN A 204 -4.44 0.84 21.62
N ARG A 205 -4.40 -0.24 22.41
CA ARG A 205 -3.90 -0.20 23.80
C ARG A 205 -2.38 -0.30 23.89
N ARG A 206 -1.74 -0.89 22.89
CA ARG A 206 -0.28 -1.06 22.79
C ARG A 206 0.21 -0.55 21.43
N TRP A 207 1.50 -0.53 21.21
CA TRP A 207 2.07 -0.27 19.90
C TRP A 207 1.51 -1.26 18.88
N LEU A 208 0.93 -0.73 17.81
CA LEU A 208 0.50 -1.48 16.65
C LEU A 208 1.55 -1.29 15.53
N MET A 209 2.07 -2.39 15.03
CA MET A 209 3.08 -2.38 13.99
C MET A 209 2.51 -3.02 12.72
N LEU A 210 2.53 -2.26 11.64
CA LEU A 210 1.95 -2.65 10.35
C LEU A 210 2.97 -2.52 9.23
N SER A 211 2.80 -3.29 8.16
CA SER A 211 3.55 -3.01 6.92
C SER A 211 3.15 -1.63 6.37
N PRO A 212 4.02 -0.95 5.60
CA PRO A 212 3.77 0.42 5.14
C PRO A 212 2.47 0.60 4.35
N GLN A 213 2.07 -0.41 3.59
CA GLN A 213 0.87 -0.36 2.76
C GLN A 213 -0.38 -0.91 3.44
N HIS A 214 -0.26 -1.48 4.64
CA HIS A 214 -1.42 -1.91 5.40
C HIS A 214 -2.32 -0.73 5.72
N ARG A 215 -3.62 -0.88 5.46
CA ARG A 215 -4.55 0.22 5.64
C ARG A 215 -5.27 0.13 6.98
N VAL A 216 -5.50 1.32 7.51
CA VAL A 216 -6.26 1.52 8.73
C VAL A 216 -7.49 2.36 8.44
N LEU A 217 -8.56 2.10 9.17
CA LEU A 217 -9.83 2.81 9.02
C LEU A 217 -9.72 4.24 9.56
N LEU A 218 -10.14 5.19 8.76
CA LEU A 218 -10.32 6.59 9.13
C LEU A 218 -11.78 6.97 8.99
N SER A 219 -12.31 7.77 9.92
CA SER A 219 -13.67 8.27 9.89
C SER A 219 -13.78 9.68 10.47
N GLY A 220 -14.90 10.32 10.28
CA GLY A 220 -15.22 11.61 10.86
C GLY A 220 -15.56 12.68 9.83
N PRO A 221 -16.02 13.89 10.29
CA PRO A 221 -16.60 14.90 9.40
C PRO A 221 -15.70 15.36 8.26
N ARG A 222 -14.39 15.28 8.44
CA ARG A 222 -13.43 15.66 7.38
C ARG A 222 -13.25 14.59 6.34
N VAL A 223 -13.42 13.31 6.71
CA VAL A 223 -13.49 12.21 5.74
C VAL A 223 -14.72 12.38 4.87
N GLU A 224 -15.86 12.64 5.49
CA GLU A 224 -17.11 12.89 4.76
C GLU A 224 -17.02 14.11 3.84
N LEU A 225 -16.42 15.20 4.33
CA LEU A 225 -16.21 16.41 3.54
C LEU A 225 -15.29 16.17 2.33
N ALA A 226 -14.23 15.41 2.53
CA ALA A 226 -13.21 15.20 1.48
C ALA A 226 -13.62 14.13 0.44
N PHE A 227 -14.38 13.11 0.87
CA PHE A 227 -14.60 11.91 0.05
C PHE A 227 -16.07 11.53 -0.15
N ALA A 228 -17.00 12.26 0.48
CA ALA A 228 -18.45 11.99 0.44
C ALA A 228 -18.83 10.58 0.93
N VAL A 229 -18.01 9.98 1.79
CA VAL A 229 -18.25 8.70 2.46
C VAL A 229 -17.87 8.80 3.94
N PRO A 230 -18.54 8.07 4.85
CA PRO A 230 -18.27 8.18 6.29
C PRO A 230 -16.91 7.62 6.71
N GLU A 231 -16.40 6.66 5.95
CA GLU A 231 -15.22 5.89 6.30
C GLU A 231 -14.36 5.58 5.07
N VAL A 232 -13.05 5.57 5.28
CA VAL A 232 -12.06 5.25 4.24
C VAL A 232 -10.93 4.40 4.82
N LEU A 233 -10.20 3.68 3.98
CA LEU A 233 -9.00 2.94 4.35
C LEU A 233 -7.76 3.67 3.83
N ALA A 234 -6.89 4.07 4.74
CA ALA A 234 -5.67 4.82 4.43
C ALA A 234 -4.41 4.01 4.71
N PRO A 235 -3.41 3.98 3.81
CA PRO A 235 -2.18 3.23 4.02
C PRO A 235 -1.37 3.82 5.17
N ALA A 236 -0.83 2.96 6.04
CA ALA A 236 -0.10 3.33 7.25
C ALA A 236 1.06 4.30 6.98
N VAL A 237 1.75 4.13 5.85
CA VAL A 237 2.87 5.01 5.45
C VAL A 237 2.46 6.46 5.23
N ALA A 238 1.22 6.70 4.81
CA ALA A 238 0.70 8.05 4.60
C ALA A 238 0.49 8.81 5.92
N LEU A 239 0.30 8.07 7.02
CA LEU A 239 -0.03 8.60 8.34
C LEU A 239 1.18 8.91 9.21
N VAL A 240 2.40 8.69 8.69
CA VAL A 240 3.64 8.95 9.42
C VAL A 240 3.78 10.45 9.72
N ASP A 241 3.77 10.80 11.01
CA ASP A 241 3.88 12.17 11.51
C ASP A 241 5.21 12.43 12.29
N GLY A 242 6.04 11.39 12.42
CA GLY A 242 7.29 11.42 13.17
C GLY A 242 7.13 11.48 14.70
N ARG A 243 5.90 11.47 15.21
CA ARG A 243 5.57 11.57 16.65
C ARG A 243 4.81 10.35 17.16
N ARG A 244 3.53 10.26 16.85
CA ARG A 244 2.65 9.15 17.24
C ARG A 244 2.64 8.02 16.23
N VAL A 245 2.90 8.35 14.97
CA VAL A 245 3.02 7.38 13.87
C VAL A 245 4.42 7.50 13.29
N ARG A 246 5.20 6.44 13.38
CA ARG A 246 6.62 6.47 12.99
C ARG A 246 7.03 5.25 12.20
N ARG A 247 7.98 5.41 11.30
CA ARG A 247 8.72 4.26 10.77
C ARG A 247 9.58 3.67 11.88
N MET A 248 9.58 2.34 12.00
CA MET A 248 10.26 1.59 13.05
C MET A 248 11.24 0.58 12.42
N PRO A 249 12.40 1.05 11.91
CA PRO A 249 13.38 0.16 11.29
C PRO A 249 13.87 -0.91 12.26
N MET A 250 13.99 -2.14 11.76
CA MET A 250 14.46 -3.31 12.51
C MET A 250 15.31 -4.24 11.64
N GLY A 251 16.04 -5.15 12.26
CA GLY A 251 16.88 -6.10 11.54
C GLY A 251 16.05 -7.06 10.67
N VAL A 252 15.01 -7.66 11.26
CA VAL A 252 14.07 -8.55 10.60
C VAL A 252 12.66 -8.13 10.98
N ALA A 253 11.81 -7.88 9.99
CA ALA A 253 10.37 -7.74 10.14
C ALA A 253 9.72 -9.08 9.77
N ASP A 254 8.98 -9.65 10.70
CA ASP A 254 8.23 -10.89 10.52
C ASP A 254 6.75 -10.50 10.28
N TYR A 255 6.36 -10.47 9.03
CA TYR A 255 5.05 -10.03 8.58
C TYR A 255 4.09 -11.19 8.42
N VAL A 256 2.87 -11.00 8.90
CA VAL A 256 1.79 -11.99 8.83
C VAL A 256 0.56 -11.37 8.16
N ASN A 257 0.05 -12.05 7.14
CA ASN A 257 -1.18 -11.71 6.44
C ASN A 257 -2.29 -12.61 6.92
N VAL A 258 -3.49 -12.07 7.03
CA VAL A 258 -4.69 -12.86 7.34
C VAL A 258 -5.80 -12.47 6.37
N MET A 259 -6.46 -13.47 5.79
CA MET A 259 -7.49 -13.30 4.77
C MET A 259 -8.76 -14.02 5.19
N CYS A 260 -9.89 -13.35 5.07
CA CYS A 260 -11.23 -13.91 5.15
C CYS A 260 -11.80 -14.12 3.73
N ALA A 261 -12.95 -14.78 3.61
CA ALA A 261 -13.62 -14.96 2.32
C ALA A 261 -14.02 -13.62 1.66
N HIS A 262 -14.28 -12.60 2.48
CA HIS A 262 -14.52 -11.22 2.05
C HIS A 262 -13.50 -10.28 2.71
N HIS A 263 -13.38 -9.08 2.13
CA HIS A 263 -12.56 -8.03 2.74
C HIS A 263 -13.28 -7.45 3.94
N HIS A 264 -12.69 -7.56 5.13
CA HIS A 264 -13.26 -7.09 6.39
C HIS A 264 -12.33 -6.11 7.10
N ILE A 265 -12.91 -5.36 8.03
CA ILE A 265 -12.16 -4.54 8.97
C ILE A 265 -11.98 -5.35 10.26
N LEU A 266 -10.72 -5.64 10.59
CA LEU A 266 -10.32 -6.40 11.78
C LEU A 266 -10.01 -5.47 12.94
N ILE A 267 -10.15 -5.98 14.16
CA ILE A 267 -9.84 -5.23 15.39
C ILE A 267 -8.49 -5.70 15.93
N ALA A 268 -7.49 -4.81 15.89
CA ALA A 268 -6.13 -5.07 16.35
C ALA A 268 -5.81 -4.30 17.63
N GLU A 269 -4.94 -4.89 18.47
CA GLU A 269 -4.39 -4.28 19.70
C GLU A 269 -5.46 -3.65 20.62
N GLY A 270 -6.67 -4.22 20.61
CA GLY A 270 -7.76 -3.87 21.49
C GLY A 270 -8.51 -2.60 21.10
N GLY A 271 -8.45 -2.17 19.82
CA GLY A 271 -9.26 -1.03 19.39
C GLY A 271 -8.88 -0.43 18.02
N ALA A 272 -7.76 -0.83 17.42
CA ALA A 272 -7.41 -0.34 16.09
C ALA A 272 -8.19 -1.10 15.02
N ALA A 273 -8.86 -0.36 14.12
CA ALA A 273 -9.54 -0.90 12.95
C ALA A 273 -8.59 -0.98 11.76
N CYS A 274 -8.30 -2.20 11.30
CA CYS A 274 -7.34 -2.48 10.24
C CYS A 274 -7.96 -3.38 9.18
N GLU A 275 -7.51 -3.28 7.92
CA GLU A 275 -8.00 -4.16 6.86
C GLU A 275 -7.57 -5.62 7.08
N SER A 276 -8.41 -6.58 6.70
CA SER A 276 -7.96 -7.93 6.37
C SER A 276 -7.23 -7.90 5.03
N PHE A 277 -6.52 -8.97 4.71
CA PHE A 277 -5.89 -9.03 3.40
C PHE A 277 -6.93 -9.03 2.27
N LEU A 278 -6.78 -8.09 1.32
CA LEU A 278 -7.56 -8.03 0.08
C LEU A 278 -6.67 -8.55 -1.05
N PRO A 279 -6.88 -9.77 -1.56
CA PRO A 279 -6.08 -10.30 -2.63
C PRO A 279 -6.32 -9.52 -3.93
N GLY A 280 -5.22 -9.15 -4.58
CA GLY A 280 -5.21 -8.59 -5.91
C GLY A 280 -4.27 -9.40 -6.81
N ARG A 281 -4.33 -9.26 -8.11
CA ARG A 281 -3.45 -9.99 -9.05
C ARG A 281 -1.95 -9.83 -8.78
N TYR A 282 -1.55 -8.77 -8.08
CA TYR A 282 -0.16 -8.55 -7.71
C TYR A 282 0.44 -9.64 -6.81
N ILE A 283 -0.39 -10.37 -6.04
CA ILE A 283 0.07 -11.51 -5.23
C ILE A 283 0.54 -12.66 -6.10
N LEU A 284 -0.11 -12.86 -7.23
CA LEU A 284 0.17 -13.96 -8.12
C LEU A 284 1.57 -13.90 -8.73
N GLY A 285 2.27 -12.78 -8.57
CA GLY A 285 3.63 -12.60 -9.08
C GLY A 285 4.72 -12.42 -8.02
N ALA A 286 4.36 -12.16 -6.77
CA ALA A 286 5.34 -11.85 -5.73
C ALA A 286 5.85 -13.07 -4.97
N ASP A 287 5.01 -14.12 -4.85
CA ASP A 287 5.33 -15.39 -4.19
C ASP A 287 4.49 -16.49 -4.86
N ALA A 288 5.15 -17.32 -5.66
CA ALA A 288 4.48 -18.34 -6.47
C ALA A 288 3.75 -19.40 -5.62
N GLU A 289 4.25 -19.70 -4.42
CA GLU A 289 3.64 -20.68 -3.51
C GLU A 289 2.37 -20.09 -2.88
N ALA A 290 2.45 -18.89 -2.33
CA ALA A 290 1.28 -18.18 -1.77
C ALA A 290 0.24 -17.87 -2.87
N ALA A 291 0.69 -17.56 -4.09
CA ALA A 291 -0.19 -17.36 -5.23
C ALA A 291 -0.96 -18.65 -5.57
N ALA A 292 -0.29 -19.79 -5.60
CA ALA A 292 -0.93 -21.07 -5.89
C ALA A 292 -1.98 -21.43 -4.82
N GLU A 293 -1.68 -21.20 -3.53
CA GLU A 293 -2.64 -21.42 -2.44
C GLU A 293 -3.87 -20.51 -2.57
N ILE A 294 -3.68 -19.22 -2.87
CA ILE A 294 -4.77 -18.26 -3.02
C ILE A 294 -5.63 -18.60 -4.24
N LEU A 295 -5.02 -18.98 -5.39
CA LEU A 295 -5.76 -19.43 -6.55
C LEU A 295 -6.52 -20.72 -6.33
N ALA A 296 -6.02 -21.61 -5.48
CA ALA A 296 -6.77 -22.82 -5.10
C ALA A 296 -8.02 -22.50 -4.26
N LEU A 297 -7.96 -21.44 -3.45
CA LEU A 297 -9.09 -20.97 -2.63
C LEU A 297 -10.07 -20.10 -3.45
N PHE A 298 -9.57 -19.35 -4.42
CA PHE A 298 -10.33 -18.40 -5.24
C PHE A 298 -9.99 -18.60 -6.73
N PRO A 299 -10.45 -19.70 -7.35
CA PRO A 299 -10.15 -20.01 -8.75
C PRO A 299 -10.65 -18.93 -9.72
N GLU A 300 -11.69 -18.19 -9.35
CA GLU A 300 -12.19 -17.04 -10.11
C GLU A 300 -11.17 -15.92 -10.30
N MET A 301 -10.16 -15.84 -9.43
CA MET A 301 -9.07 -14.86 -9.57
C MET A 301 -8.08 -15.24 -10.70
N ALA A 302 -8.12 -16.48 -11.17
CA ALA A 302 -7.32 -16.92 -12.32
C ALA A 302 -7.95 -16.50 -13.65
N GLU A 303 -9.25 -16.20 -13.67
CA GLU A 303 -9.95 -15.81 -14.89
C GLU A 303 -9.50 -14.41 -15.35
N ALA A 304 -9.26 -14.30 -16.66
CA ALA A 304 -8.69 -13.11 -17.29
C ALA A 304 -9.58 -11.85 -17.19
N SER A 305 -10.83 -11.99 -16.86
CA SER A 305 -11.83 -10.92 -16.89
C SER A 305 -11.78 -9.93 -15.74
N GLY A 306 -10.85 -10.06 -14.77
CA GLY A 306 -10.68 -9.10 -13.65
C GLY A 306 -11.89 -8.97 -12.72
N ARG A 307 -12.98 -9.67 -12.98
CA ARG A 307 -14.23 -9.60 -12.20
C ARG A 307 -14.23 -10.44 -10.93
N GLY A 308 -13.15 -11.20 -10.69
CA GLY A 308 -12.98 -12.07 -9.53
C GLY A 308 -12.41 -11.36 -8.28
N PHE A 309 -12.32 -10.03 -8.26
CA PHE A 309 -11.82 -9.33 -7.08
C PHE A 309 -12.92 -9.20 -6.03
N VAL A 310 -12.60 -9.58 -4.81
CA VAL A 310 -13.42 -9.27 -3.64
C VAL A 310 -13.51 -7.75 -3.51
N PRO A 311 -14.72 -7.14 -3.45
CA PRO A 311 -14.85 -5.70 -3.27
C PRO A 311 -14.21 -5.26 -1.96
N ALA A 312 -13.57 -4.09 -1.97
CA ALA A 312 -13.03 -3.51 -0.76
C ALA A 312 -14.15 -3.14 0.23
N ALA A 313 -13.94 -3.41 1.53
CA ALA A 313 -14.92 -3.11 2.59
C ALA A 313 -15.21 -1.60 2.70
N ARG A 314 -14.24 -0.75 2.34
CA ARG A 314 -14.36 0.71 2.31
C ARG A 314 -13.58 1.27 1.11
N ARG A 315 -13.83 2.55 0.78
CA ARG A 315 -13.02 3.28 -0.20
C ARG A 315 -11.54 3.24 0.21
N LEU A 316 -10.68 2.82 -0.72
CA LEU A 316 -9.24 2.82 -0.54
C LEU A 316 -8.67 4.18 -0.93
N LEU A 317 -7.83 4.75 -0.07
CA LEU A 317 -7.11 5.98 -0.39
C LEU A 317 -5.72 5.67 -0.92
N SER A 318 -5.28 6.46 -1.87
CA SER A 318 -3.86 6.58 -2.22
C SER A 318 -3.08 7.25 -1.08
N VAL A 319 -1.75 7.11 -1.10
CA VAL A 319 -0.87 7.81 -0.15
C VAL A 319 -1.05 9.33 -0.24
N GLY A 320 -1.25 9.86 -1.45
CA GLY A 320 -1.47 11.28 -1.68
C GLY A 320 -2.79 11.79 -1.09
N GLU A 321 -3.90 11.10 -1.35
CA GLU A 321 -5.21 11.44 -0.78
C GLU A 321 -5.18 11.40 0.76
N ALA A 322 -4.58 10.38 1.34
CA ALA A 322 -4.46 10.24 2.78
C ALA A 322 -3.59 11.36 3.40
N ARG A 323 -2.50 11.76 2.75
CA ARG A 323 -1.68 12.91 3.18
C ARG A 323 -2.45 14.23 3.07
N GLY A 324 -3.20 14.43 1.98
CA GLY A 324 -4.09 15.59 1.81
C GLY A 324 -5.11 15.70 2.94
N LEU A 325 -5.75 14.59 3.29
CA LEU A 325 -6.66 14.52 4.42
C LEU A 325 -5.99 14.92 5.75
N LEU A 326 -4.76 14.45 6.00
CA LEU A 326 -4.00 14.83 7.20
C LEU A 326 -3.67 16.31 7.26
N GLN A 327 -3.34 16.93 6.14
CA GLN A 327 -3.11 18.38 6.08
C GLN A 327 -4.37 19.17 6.45
N MET A 328 -5.54 18.75 5.98
CA MET A 328 -6.83 19.32 6.36
C MET A 328 -7.14 19.17 7.86
N THR A 329 -6.55 18.18 8.51
CA THR A 329 -6.77 17.90 9.94
C THR A 329 -5.73 18.54 10.87
N ALA A 330 -4.89 19.46 10.36
CA ALA A 330 -3.77 20.06 11.11
C ALA A 330 -2.89 18.99 11.80
N GLY A 331 -2.63 17.87 11.09
CA GLY A 331 -1.80 16.78 11.58
C GLY A 331 -2.45 15.88 12.64
N ARG A 332 -3.73 16.04 12.93
CA ARG A 332 -4.49 15.10 13.76
C ARG A 332 -5.31 14.18 12.87
N PRO A 333 -4.92 12.90 12.70
CA PRO A 333 -5.68 11.99 11.86
C PRO A 333 -7.10 11.79 12.38
N PRO A 334 -8.09 11.74 11.50
CA PRO A 334 -9.43 11.31 11.81
C PRO A 334 -9.40 9.78 12.02
N PHE A 335 -9.11 9.34 13.24
CA PHE A 335 -9.11 7.92 13.55
C PHE A 335 -10.49 7.46 13.95
N ALA A 336 -10.97 6.36 13.38
CA ALA A 336 -12.10 5.63 13.90
C ALA A 336 -11.77 5.16 15.33
N ARG A 337 -12.57 5.59 16.30
CA ARG A 337 -12.56 4.99 17.61
C ARG A 337 -13.62 3.91 17.61
N ILE A 338 -13.20 2.68 17.81
CA ILE A 338 -14.13 1.62 18.17
C ILE A 338 -14.40 1.82 19.66
N ASP A 339 -15.59 2.31 20.00
CA ASP A 339 -16.01 2.35 21.39
C ASP A 339 -16.20 0.91 21.86
N ALA A 340 -15.31 0.47 22.74
CA ALA A 340 -15.35 -0.88 23.31
C ALA A 340 -16.66 -1.20 24.09
N GLY A 341 -17.52 -0.19 24.32
CA GLY A 341 -18.84 -0.35 24.90
C GLY A 341 -19.95 -0.76 23.93
N ALA A 342 -19.70 -0.74 22.61
CA ALA A 342 -20.71 -1.17 21.65
C ALA A 342 -20.91 -2.70 21.61
N GLU A 343 -19.98 -3.47 22.16
CA GLU A 343 -20.13 -4.93 22.30
C GLU A 343 -21.11 -5.35 23.39
N GLU A 344 -21.23 -4.61 24.47
CA GLU A 344 -22.19 -4.92 25.54
C GLU A 344 -23.63 -4.61 25.11
N GLY A 345 -23.87 -3.49 24.41
CA GLY A 345 -25.22 -3.14 23.95
C GLY A 345 -25.76 -4.03 22.82
N ARG A 346 -24.89 -4.66 22.02
CA ARG A 346 -25.32 -5.63 21.00
C ARG A 346 -25.57 -7.03 21.56
N ARG A 347 -24.93 -7.40 22.65
CA ARG A 347 -25.22 -8.68 23.34
C ARG A 347 -26.58 -8.65 24.05
N GLU A 348 -27.01 -7.50 24.58
CA GLU A 348 -28.33 -7.37 25.20
C GLU A 348 -29.47 -7.36 24.15
N ALA A 349 -29.25 -6.82 22.94
CA ALA A 349 -30.27 -6.81 21.88
C ALA A 349 -30.47 -8.20 21.21
N ALA A 350 -29.50 -9.10 21.31
CA ALA A 350 -29.58 -10.47 20.74
C ALA A 350 -30.21 -11.50 21.70
N VAL A 351 -30.50 -11.13 22.94
CA VAL A 351 -31.12 -12.01 23.96
C VAL A 351 -32.62 -11.76 24.11
N VAL A 352 -33.19 -10.76 23.40
CA VAL A 352 -34.62 -10.36 23.47
C VAL A 352 -35.33 -10.60 22.13
N THR A 353 -35.06 -11.72 21.46
CA THR A 353 -35.95 -12.20 20.38
C THR A 353 -36.03 -13.71 20.40
#